data_fcaad52736be379db39648e497effff2
#
_entry.id   fcaad52736be379db39648e497effff2
#
_cell.length_a   1.000
_cell.length_b   1.000
_cell.length_c   1.000
_cell.angle_alpha   90.00
_cell.angle_beta   90.00
_cell.angle_gamma   90.00
#
_symmetry.space_group_name_H-M   'P 1'
#
loop_
_entity.id
_entity.type
_entity.pdbx_description
1 polymer ?
#
loop_
_entity_poly.entity_id
_entity_poly.type
_entity_poly.pdbx_seq_one_letter_code
_entity_poly.pdbx_strand_id
1 'polypeptide(L)'
;MKKAIVMAGVLFALTMTAGCGSQNQDHAATAESQTQDTAGGSGTAAQSENTDQKQTDGDRTDTAEADVTEEALQDNENTEKSSKVLVAYYSATGNTKAAAETIADAAGGELFELQPAEAYTTEDLDYNDPESRVCKEHEDPDLQDVKLEEVTPESFPNADVVFLGYPIWWGEAAWPVNEFVKENDFTGKTVIPFCTSASSSLGDSGENLAEMAGTGEWQEGKRFSSGAAEEEIRNWVESLDLSAK
;
A
#
# COMPACT_ATOMS: atom_id res chain seq x y z
N MET A 1 33.41 23.84 36.61
CA MET A 1 32.91 25.19 36.30
C MET A 1 31.43 25.03 35.97
N LYS A 2 30.54 25.47 36.87
CA LYS A 2 29.10 25.32 36.76
C LYS A 2 28.57 26.53 35.94
N LYS A 3 27.93 26.32 34.81
CA LYS A 3 27.21 27.37 34.06
C LYS A 3 25.73 27.24 34.40
N ALA A 4 25.20 28.24 35.04
CA ALA A 4 23.79 28.42 35.31
C ALA A 4 23.09 28.94 34.05
N ILE A 5 21.98 28.34 33.68
CA ILE A 5 21.09 28.81 32.63
C ILE A 5 19.90 29.49 33.29
N VAL A 6 19.74 30.77 32.94
CA VAL A 6 18.66 31.64 33.41
C VAL A 6 17.43 31.40 32.53
N MET A 7 16.32 31.01 33.16
CA MET A 7 14.99 30.98 32.54
C MET A 7 14.41 32.37 32.49
N ALA A 8 14.08 32.85 31.30
CA ALA A 8 13.25 34.03 31.11
C ALA A 8 11.83 33.57 30.76
N GLY A 9 10.90 33.76 31.70
CA GLY A 9 9.48 33.54 31.50
C GLY A 9 8.87 34.67 30.70
N VAL A 10 8.13 34.34 29.66
CA VAL A 10 7.27 35.26 28.93
C VAL A 10 5.81 34.94 29.28
N LEU A 11 5.21 35.88 29.97
CA LEU A 11 3.80 35.86 30.36
C LEU A 11 2.99 36.43 29.17
N PHE A 12 2.11 35.64 28.56
CA PHE A 12 1.16 36.12 27.55
C PHE A 12 -0.24 36.20 28.15
N ALA A 13 -0.77 37.40 28.16
CA ALA A 13 -2.09 37.70 28.70
C ALA A 13 -3.20 37.34 27.71
N LEU A 14 -4.23 36.63 28.22
CA LEU A 14 -5.48 36.34 27.53
C LEU A 14 -6.34 37.61 27.42
N THR A 15 -6.80 37.95 26.22
CA THR A 15 -7.98 38.80 26.05
C THR A 15 -9.12 38.04 25.43
N MET A 16 -10.18 37.84 26.19
CA MET A 16 -11.47 37.31 25.73
C MET A 16 -12.24 38.43 25.03
N THR A 17 -12.76 38.14 23.83
CA THR A 17 -13.88 38.90 23.28
C THR A 17 -15.04 37.94 22.97
N ALA A 18 -16.12 38.11 23.70
CA ALA A 18 -17.41 37.49 23.45
C ALA A 18 -18.11 38.19 22.27
N GLY A 19 -18.65 37.40 21.34
CA GLY A 19 -19.51 37.87 20.28
C GLY A 19 -20.67 36.90 20.09
N CYS A 20 -21.84 37.21 20.65
CA CYS A 20 -23.13 36.56 20.36
C CYS A 20 -23.60 36.93 18.94
N GLY A 21 -24.17 35.95 18.23
CA GLY A 21 -24.94 36.19 17.03
C GLY A 21 -25.71 34.95 16.62
N SER A 22 -26.94 34.83 17.15
CA SER A 22 -27.97 33.90 16.66
C SER A 22 -28.44 34.27 15.26
N GLN A 23 -28.69 33.30 14.41
CA GLN A 23 -29.89 33.28 13.55
C GLN A 23 -30.18 31.87 13.04
N ASN A 24 -31.35 31.36 13.43
CA ASN A 24 -32.07 30.24 12.85
C ASN A 24 -32.46 30.53 11.41
N GLN A 25 -32.44 29.50 10.58
CA GLN A 25 -33.48 29.33 9.55
C GLN A 25 -33.65 27.82 9.25
N ASP A 26 -34.85 27.38 9.67
CA ASP A 26 -35.48 26.12 9.29
C ASP A 26 -35.81 26.09 7.80
N HIS A 27 -35.52 25.00 7.12
CA HIS A 27 -36.30 24.58 5.99
C HIS A 27 -36.50 23.06 6.02
N ALA A 28 -37.69 22.68 6.44
CA ALA A 28 -38.27 21.38 6.21
C ALA A 28 -38.93 21.33 4.83
N ALA A 29 -38.72 20.25 4.11
CA ALA A 29 -39.57 19.73 3.05
C ALA A 29 -39.17 18.27 2.79
N THR A 30 -39.87 17.33 3.35
CA THR A 30 -41.02 16.57 2.80
C THR A 30 -40.57 15.45 1.87
N ALA A 31 -40.78 14.24 2.38
CA ALA A 31 -40.72 12.95 1.69
C ALA A 31 -41.80 12.86 0.60
N GLU A 32 -41.50 12.18 -0.48
CA GLU A 32 -42.48 11.39 -1.20
C GLU A 32 -41.88 10.11 -1.79
N SER A 33 -42.50 9.04 -1.35
CA SER A 33 -42.38 7.65 -1.71
C SER A 33 -43.04 7.42 -3.08
N GLN A 34 -42.42 6.71 -4.00
CA GLN A 34 -43.20 5.98 -5.02
C GLN A 34 -42.53 4.64 -5.32
N THR A 35 -43.15 3.61 -4.80
CA THR A 35 -43.09 2.22 -5.25
C THR A 35 -43.77 2.05 -6.60
N GLN A 36 -43.18 1.31 -7.54
CA GLN A 36 -43.92 0.56 -8.52
C GLN A 36 -43.20 -0.73 -8.90
N ASP A 37 -43.83 -1.82 -8.48
CA ASP A 37 -43.68 -3.18 -8.99
C ASP A 37 -44.06 -3.25 -10.45
N THR A 38 -43.37 -4.07 -11.21
CA THR A 38 -44.06 -4.99 -12.16
C THR A 38 -43.14 -6.17 -12.51
N ALA A 39 -43.77 -7.32 -12.38
CA ALA A 39 -43.27 -8.66 -12.60
C ALA A 39 -43.21 -9.05 -14.09
N GLY A 40 -42.41 -10.10 -14.34
CA GLY A 40 -42.87 -11.13 -15.27
C GLY A 40 -41.99 -11.41 -16.48
N GLY A 41 -41.53 -12.63 -16.60
CA GLY A 41 -41.17 -13.18 -17.91
C GLY A 41 -40.18 -14.32 -17.94
N SER A 42 -40.68 -15.49 -17.67
CA SER A 42 -40.14 -16.84 -17.93
C SER A 42 -39.65 -17.06 -19.35
N GLY A 43 -38.70 -18.01 -19.53
CA GLY A 43 -38.48 -18.70 -20.82
C GLY A 43 -37.06 -19.22 -20.92
N THR A 44 -36.82 -20.39 -20.47
CA THR A 44 -36.82 -21.73 -21.10
C THR A 44 -35.48 -22.12 -21.73
N ALA A 45 -35.04 -23.25 -21.24
CA ALA A 45 -33.86 -24.05 -21.60
C ALA A 45 -33.87 -24.55 -23.06
N ALA A 46 -32.69 -24.78 -23.62
CA ALA A 46 -32.47 -25.85 -24.56
C ALA A 46 -31.04 -26.36 -24.48
N GLN A 47 -30.92 -27.62 -24.05
CA GLN A 47 -29.81 -28.52 -24.27
C GLN A 47 -29.66 -28.84 -25.73
N SER A 48 -28.44 -29.11 -26.16
CA SER A 48 -28.20 -30.14 -27.19
C SER A 48 -26.79 -30.69 -27.02
N GLU A 49 -26.75 -31.94 -26.76
CA GLU A 49 -25.64 -32.89 -26.77
C GLU A 49 -25.24 -33.21 -28.21
N ASN A 50 -24.04 -33.69 -28.35
CA ASN A 50 -23.63 -34.96 -28.93
C ASN A 50 -22.52 -34.91 -30.01
N THR A 51 -21.46 -35.69 -29.69
CA THR A 51 -20.92 -36.88 -30.40
C THR A 51 -20.10 -36.60 -31.66
N ASP A 52 -19.01 -37.22 -32.00
CA ASP A 52 -18.35 -38.47 -31.69
C ASP A 52 -17.01 -38.53 -32.43
N GLN A 53 -16.11 -39.27 -31.89
CA GLN A 53 -14.97 -40.05 -32.39
C GLN A 53 -14.58 -39.98 -33.88
N LYS A 54 -13.26 -39.92 -34.16
CA LYS A 54 -12.58 -41.01 -34.86
C LYS A 54 -11.06 -40.97 -34.80
N GLN A 55 -10.52 -42.03 -34.26
CA GLN A 55 -9.14 -42.49 -34.22
C GLN A 55 -8.76 -43.07 -35.60
N THR A 56 -7.54 -42.81 -36.08
CA THR A 56 -6.83 -43.75 -36.96
C THR A 56 -5.33 -43.66 -36.73
N ASP A 57 -4.77 -44.82 -36.44
CA ASP A 57 -3.37 -45.22 -36.43
C ASP A 57 -2.67 -45.04 -37.78
N GLY A 58 -1.34 -44.89 -37.72
CA GLY A 58 -0.48 -45.00 -38.90
C GLY A 58 1.00 -44.91 -38.56
N ASP A 59 1.56 -46.01 -38.16
CA ASP A 59 2.98 -46.41 -38.04
C ASP A 59 3.81 -46.09 -39.30
N ARG A 60 5.07 -45.58 -39.15
CA ARG A 60 6.32 -46.17 -39.65
C ARG A 60 7.51 -45.21 -39.62
N THR A 61 8.50 -45.65 -38.85
CA THR A 61 9.95 -45.57 -38.98
C THR A 61 10.49 -45.03 -40.32
N ASP A 62 11.43 -44.06 -40.28
CA ASP A 62 12.77 -44.30 -40.86
C ASP A 62 13.84 -43.38 -40.27
N THR A 63 15.01 -43.98 -40.15
CA THR A 63 16.24 -43.48 -39.57
C THR A 63 17.03 -42.63 -40.61
N ALA A 64 17.52 -41.45 -40.23
CA ALA A 64 18.67 -40.85 -40.88
C ALA A 64 19.47 -39.99 -39.89
N GLU A 65 20.63 -40.48 -39.54
CA GLU A 65 21.70 -39.70 -38.91
C GLU A 65 22.19 -38.63 -39.89
N ALA A 66 22.33 -37.39 -39.43
CA ALA A 66 23.17 -36.38 -40.08
C ALA A 66 23.67 -35.36 -39.04
N ASP A 67 24.93 -35.55 -38.71
CA ASP A 67 25.95 -34.52 -38.50
C ASP A 67 25.60 -33.26 -37.73
N VAL A 68 26.09 -33.22 -36.49
CA VAL A 68 26.01 -32.11 -35.55
C VAL A 68 27.18 -31.17 -35.84
N THR A 69 26.97 -30.10 -36.55
CA THR A 69 27.88 -28.96 -36.48
C THR A 69 27.54 -28.15 -35.22
N GLU A 70 28.47 -28.21 -34.29
CA GLU A 70 28.55 -27.44 -33.08
C GLU A 70 28.81 -25.95 -33.46
N GLU A 71 27.74 -25.22 -33.76
CA GLU A 71 27.77 -23.75 -33.78
C GLU A 71 27.58 -23.25 -32.36
N ALA A 72 28.65 -22.66 -31.83
CA ALA A 72 28.70 -21.97 -30.58
C ALA A 72 27.54 -20.99 -30.45
N LEU A 73 26.59 -21.33 -29.59
CA LEU A 73 25.65 -20.37 -29.03
C LEU A 73 26.45 -19.42 -28.14
N GLN A 74 26.87 -18.30 -28.72
CA GLN A 74 27.24 -17.13 -27.94
C GLN A 74 25.96 -16.68 -27.24
N ASP A 75 25.83 -17.12 -26.01
CA ASP A 75 24.89 -16.56 -25.05
C ASP A 75 25.22 -15.06 -24.96
N ASN A 76 24.39 -14.27 -25.59
CA ASN A 76 24.45 -12.83 -25.51
C ASN A 76 23.88 -12.48 -24.14
N GLU A 77 24.70 -12.62 -23.08
CA GLU A 77 24.40 -12.12 -21.72
C GLU A 77 24.35 -10.59 -21.74
N ASN A 78 23.39 -10.02 -22.45
CA ASN A 78 22.87 -8.71 -22.15
C ASN A 78 21.52 -8.89 -21.46
N THR A 79 21.50 -9.65 -20.37
CA THR A 79 20.41 -9.63 -19.42
C THR A 79 20.56 -8.31 -18.67
N GLU A 80 19.84 -7.28 -19.12
CA GLU A 80 19.58 -6.12 -18.26
C GLU A 80 19.08 -6.70 -16.94
N LYS A 81 19.86 -6.51 -15.87
CA LYS A 81 19.52 -7.01 -14.54
C LYS A 81 18.24 -6.28 -14.12
N SER A 82 17.10 -6.92 -14.33
CA SER A 82 15.83 -6.39 -13.83
C SER A 82 15.94 -6.23 -12.33
N SER A 83 15.65 -5.04 -11.83
CA SER A 83 15.61 -4.76 -10.39
C SER A 83 14.58 -5.66 -9.72
N LYS A 84 14.94 -6.23 -8.59
CA LYS A 84 13.98 -6.97 -7.77
C LYS A 84 13.18 -5.98 -6.94
N VAL A 85 11.88 -6.00 -7.12
CA VAL A 85 10.94 -5.08 -6.46
C VAL A 85 10.17 -5.81 -5.38
N LEU A 86 10.14 -5.21 -4.19
CA LEU A 86 9.28 -5.61 -3.08
C LEU A 86 8.26 -4.49 -2.83
N VAL A 87 6.99 -4.84 -2.64
CA VAL A 87 5.92 -3.93 -2.23
C VAL A 87 5.45 -4.33 -0.85
N ALA A 88 6.06 -3.73 0.18
CA ALA A 88 5.66 -3.91 1.57
C ALA A 88 4.57 -2.88 1.92
N TYR A 89 3.51 -3.30 2.59
CA TYR A 89 2.43 -2.39 2.94
C TYR A 89 1.64 -2.83 4.16
N TYR A 90 1.11 -1.83 4.89
CA TYR A 90 0.04 -2.03 5.86
C TYR A 90 -1.27 -1.46 5.33
N SER A 91 -2.38 -2.16 5.57
CA SER A 91 -3.71 -1.69 5.14
C SER A 91 -4.77 -1.98 6.18
N ALA A 92 -5.32 -0.91 6.78
CA ALA A 92 -6.39 -1.03 7.80
C ALA A 92 -7.77 -1.35 7.18
N THR A 93 -8.07 -0.75 6.01
CA THR A 93 -9.41 -0.79 5.39
C THR A 93 -9.42 -1.25 3.93
N GLY A 94 -8.30 -1.82 3.44
CA GLY A 94 -8.17 -2.33 2.08
C GLY A 94 -7.71 -1.31 1.03
N ASN A 95 -7.75 0.00 1.30
CA ASN A 95 -7.37 1.01 0.30
C ASN A 95 -5.88 0.95 -0.06
N THR A 96 -5.00 0.85 0.94
CA THR A 96 -3.55 0.72 0.71
C THR A 96 -3.23 -0.61 0.03
N LYS A 97 -3.92 -1.68 0.38
CA LYS A 97 -3.80 -2.99 -0.27
C LYS A 97 -4.10 -2.91 -1.76
N ALA A 98 -5.22 -2.31 -2.14
CA ALA A 98 -5.58 -2.15 -3.56
C ALA A 98 -4.52 -1.34 -4.35
N ALA A 99 -3.97 -0.30 -3.74
CA ALA A 99 -2.87 0.46 -4.34
C ALA A 99 -1.58 -0.39 -4.45
N ALA A 100 -1.23 -1.14 -3.40
CA ALA A 100 -0.06 -2.02 -3.38
C ALA A 100 -0.15 -3.12 -4.44
N GLU A 101 -1.31 -3.75 -4.60
CA GLU A 101 -1.56 -4.77 -5.64
C GLU A 101 -1.33 -4.19 -7.04
N THR A 102 -1.84 -2.98 -7.31
CA THR A 102 -1.63 -2.29 -8.58
C THR A 102 -0.17 -1.91 -8.82
N ILE A 103 0.55 -1.45 -7.77
CA ILE A 103 1.98 -1.14 -7.85
C ILE A 103 2.78 -2.41 -8.15
N ALA A 104 2.50 -3.50 -7.43
CA ALA A 104 3.21 -4.78 -7.61
C ALA A 104 3.02 -5.32 -9.03
N ASP A 105 1.81 -5.27 -9.57
CA ASP A 105 1.51 -5.69 -10.93
C ASP A 105 2.23 -4.81 -11.98
N ALA A 106 2.26 -3.49 -11.77
CA ALA A 106 2.91 -2.56 -12.69
C ALA A 106 4.44 -2.64 -12.65
N ALA A 107 5.02 -2.88 -11.47
CA ALA A 107 6.48 -2.94 -11.26
C ALA A 107 7.06 -4.36 -11.40
N GLY A 108 6.21 -5.39 -11.54
CA GLY A 108 6.63 -6.80 -11.47
C GLY A 108 7.19 -7.18 -10.10
N GLY A 109 6.65 -6.59 -9.03
CA GLY A 109 7.11 -6.74 -7.66
C GLY A 109 6.39 -7.84 -6.88
N GLU A 110 7.03 -8.30 -5.81
CA GLU A 110 6.44 -9.20 -4.82
C GLU A 110 5.69 -8.40 -3.77
N LEU A 111 4.49 -8.84 -3.39
CA LEU A 111 3.69 -8.24 -2.33
C LEU A 111 4.04 -8.82 -0.96
N PHE A 112 4.14 -7.92 0.04
CA PHE A 112 4.28 -8.30 1.44
C PHE A 112 3.37 -7.45 2.32
N GLU A 113 2.34 -8.06 2.89
CA GLU A 113 1.43 -7.40 3.82
C GLU A 113 2.00 -7.41 5.24
N LEU A 114 2.21 -6.23 5.81
CA LEU A 114 2.63 -6.05 7.20
C LEU A 114 1.42 -6.33 8.10
N GLN A 115 1.40 -7.50 8.73
CA GLN A 115 0.30 -7.93 9.58
C GLN A 115 0.65 -7.70 11.04
N PRO A 116 -0.07 -6.82 11.77
CA PRO A 116 0.08 -6.72 13.20
C PRO A 116 -0.22 -8.04 13.90
N ALA A 117 0.63 -8.45 14.85
CA ALA A 117 0.43 -9.67 15.65
C ALA A 117 -0.91 -9.65 16.41
N GLU A 118 -1.38 -8.45 16.74
CA GLU A 118 -2.75 -8.20 17.18
C GLU A 118 -3.44 -7.35 16.10
N ALA A 119 -4.26 -7.97 15.25
CA ALA A 119 -4.97 -7.25 14.20
C ALA A 119 -5.90 -6.18 14.78
N TYR A 120 -6.02 -5.06 14.08
CA TYR A 120 -6.98 -4.02 14.43
C TYR A 120 -8.39 -4.45 14.02
N THR A 121 -9.32 -4.39 14.96
CA THR A 121 -10.76 -4.54 14.70
C THR A 121 -11.34 -3.22 14.17
N THR A 122 -12.60 -3.24 13.75
CA THR A 122 -13.32 -2.01 13.36
C THR A 122 -13.44 -1.04 14.54
N GLU A 123 -13.65 -1.56 15.74
CA GLU A 123 -13.74 -0.80 16.98
C GLU A 123 -12.39 -0.19 17.36
N ASP A 124 -11.29 -0.92 17.15
CA ASP A 124 -9.93 -0.41 17.37
C ASP A 124 -9.59 0.77 16.46
N LEU A 125 -10.18 0.83 15.28
CA LEU A 125 -9.94 1.86 14.26
C LEU A 125 -10.91 3.05 14.35
N ASP A 126 -11.83 3.08 15.31
CA ASP A 126 -12.76 4.21 15.47
C ASP A 126 -12.05 5.43 16.07
N TYR A 127 -11.58 6.31 15.20
CA TYR A 127 -10.89 7.56 15.58
C TYR A 127 -11.83 8.60 16.25
N ASN A 128 -13.15 8.34 16.34
CA ASN A 128 -14.10 9.18 17.07
C ASN A 128 -14.32 8.69 18.52
N ASP A 129 -13.89 7.46 18.82
CA ASP A 129 -13.94 6.93 20.18
C ASP A 129 -12.55 7.12 20.85
N PRO A 130 -12.44 8.00 21.87
CA PRO A 130 -11.18 8.19 22.59
C PRO A 130 -10.70 6.93 23.32
N GLU A 131 -11.57 5.96 23.55
CA GLU A 131 -11.22 4.69 24.18
C GLU A 131 -10.77 3.62 23.17
N SER A 132 -10.86 3.91 21.87
CA SER A 132 -10.37 3.00 20.84
C SER A 132 -8.84 2.80 20.93
N ARG A 133 -8.36 1.68 20.40
CA ARG A 133 -6.93 1.36 20.39
C ARG A 133 -6.12 2.42 19.65
N VAL A 134 -6.57 2.80 18.44
CA VAL A 134 -5.84 3.77 17.61
C VAL A 134 -5.78 5.17 18.24
N CYS A 135 -6.81 5.60 18.99
CA CYS A 135 -6.78 6.86 19.72
C CYS A 135 -5.79 6.81 20.90
N LYS A 136 -5.76 5.71 21.64
CA LYS A 136 -4.80 5.51 22.75
C LYS A 136 -3.36 5.47 22.26
N GLU A 137 -3.10 4.79 21.14
CA GLU A 137 -1.79 4.75 20.49
C GLU A 137 -1.38 6.14 19.96
N HIS A 138 -2.34 6.96 19.51
CA HIS A 138 -2.05 8.34 19.13
C HIS A 138 -1.67 9.22 20.32
N GLU A 139 -2.33 9.06 21.46
CA GLU A 139 -2.08 9.86 22.67
C GLU A 139 -0.79 9.46 23.39
N ASP A 140 -0.39 8.19 23.29
CA ASP A 140 0.78 7.62 23.95
C ASP A 140 1.73 6.98 22.92
N PRO A 141 2.82 7.66 22.54
CA PRO A 141 3.80 7.15 21.59
C PRO A 141 4.45 5.81 21.99
N ASP A 142 4.49 5.48 23.28
CA ASP A 142 5.03 4.20 23.77
C ASP A 142 4.16 3.00 23.32
N LEU A 143 2.89 3.25 22.96
CA LEU A 143 1.96 2.24 22.45
C LEU A 143 2.04 2.05 20.91
N GLN A 144 2.78 2.91 20.21
CA GLN A 144 2.95 2.84 18.75
C GLN A 144 3.98 1.79 18.30
N ASP A 145 4.61 1.07 19.22
CA ASP A 145 5.51 -0.05 18.90
C ASP A 145 4.70 -1.33 18.60
N VAL A 146 3.95 -1.28 17.51
CA VAL A 146 3.05 -2.36 17.07
C VAL A 146 3.86 -3.50 16.50
N LYS A 147 3.76 -4.68 17.12
CA LYS A 147 4.46 -5.89 16.69
C LYS A 147 3.82 -6.51 15.47
N LEU A 148 4.64 -6.99 14.53
CA LEU A 148 4.22 -7.69 13.33
C LEU A 148 4.32 -9.21 13.52
N GLU A 149 3.49 -9.98 12.79
CA GLU A 149 3.61 -11.44 12.73
C GLU A 149 4.91 -11.86 12.05
N GLU A 150 5.28 -11.17 10.98
CA GLU A 150 6.53 -11.33 10.25
C GLU A 150 7.09 -9.94 9.92
N VAL A 151 8.34 -9.70 10.27
CA VAL A 151 8.99 -8.38 10.11
C VAL A 151 9.81 -8.31 8.83
N THR A 152 10.44 -9.42 8.43
CA THR A 152 11.38 -9.45 7.30
C THR A 152 11.02 -10.59 6.35
N PRO A 153 10.38 -10.30 5.20
CA PRO A 153 10.09 -11.33 4.21
C PRO A 153 11.38 -11.90 3.59
N GLU A 154 11.33 -13.14 3.12
CA GLU A 154 12.48 -13.82 2.51
C GLU A 154 13.04 -13.07 1.29
N SER A 155 12.20 -12.33 0.58
CA SER A 155 12.58 -11.51 -0.57
C SER A 155 13.32 -10.23 -0.22
N PHE A 156 13.14 -9.68 0.99
CA PHE A 156 13.69 -8.39 1.39
C PHE A 156 15.21 -8.26 1.21
N PRO A 157 16.05 -9.23 1.62
CA PRO A 157 17.51 -9.12 1.43
C PRO A 157 17.93 -8.96 -0.02
N ASN A 158 17.14 -9.49 -0.95
CA ASN A 158 17.42 -9.47 -2.37
C ASN A 158 16.72 -8.34 -3.13
N ALA A 159 15.86 -7.56 -2.48
CA ALA A 159 15.17 -6.44 -3.12
C ALA A 159 16.14 -5.30 -3.39
N ASP A 160 16.12 -4.78 -4.62
CA ASP A 160 16.85 -3.57 -5.02
C ASP A 160 15.97 -2.33 -4.79
N VAL A 161 14.65 -2.48 -4.98
CA VAL A 161 13.62 -1.43 -4.79
C VAL A 161 12.57 -1.92 -3.81
N VAL A 162 12.22 -1.08 -2.83
CA VAL A 162 11.17 -1.34 -1.86
C VAL A 162 10.13 -0.23 -1.93
N PHE A 163 8.92 -0.55 -2.39
CA PHE A 163 7.78 0.32 -2.17
C PHE A 163 7.26 0.09 -0.75
N LEU A 164 7.01 1.16 0.00
CA LEU A 164 6.48 1.07 1.35
C LEU A 164 5.15 1.82 1.44
N GLY A 165 4.06 1.07 1.64
CA GLY A 165 2.69 1.55 1.62
C GLY A 165 2.03 1.63 2.99
N TYR A 166 1.30 2.73 3.27
CA TYR A 166 0.60 2.91 4.53
C TYR A 166 -0.58 3.87 4.41
N PRO A 167 -1.60 3.75 5.26
CA PRO A 167 -2.58 4.82 5.44
C PRO A 167 -1.99 5.95 6.28
N ILE A 168 -2.49 7.18 6.09
CA ILE A 168 -2.12 8.31 6.96
C ILE A 168 -3.05 8.33 8.18
N TRP A 169 -2.44 8.25 9.37
CA TRP A 169 -3.07 8.42 10.68
C TRP A 169 -2.55 9.69 11.36
N TRP A 170 -3.42 10.65 11.65
CA TRP A 170 -3.06 11.97 12.23
C TRP A 170 -1.90 12.71 11.56
N GLY A 171 -1.71 12.52 10.24
CA GLY A 171 -0.65 13.16 9.47
C GLY A 171 0.65 12.36 9.39
N GLU A 172 0.72 11.21 10.03
CA GLU A 172 1.87 10.32 10.07
C GLU A 172 1.58 8.99 9.37
N ALA A 173 2.61 8.20 9.15
CA ALA A 173 2.44 6.81 8.69
C ALA A 173 1.78 5.97 9.79
N ALA A 174 0.83 5.10 9.43
CA ALA A 174 0.22 4.19 10.39
C ALA A 174 1.29 3.35 11.12
N TRP A 175 1.17 3.24 12.45
CA TRP A 175 2.20 2.68 13.35
C TRP A 175 2.73 1.29 12.96
N PRO A 176 1.92 0.38 12.37
CA PRO A 176 2.43 -0.96 12.02
C PRO A 176 3.64 -0.97 11.08
N VAL A 177 3.88 0.10 10.30
CA VAL A 177 5.07 0.15 9.43
C VAL A 177 6.37 0.44 10.20
N ASN A 178 6.27 0.94 11.43
CA ASN A 178 7.43 1.36 12.21
C ASN A 178 8.36 0.18 12.55
N GLU A 179 7.80 -0.99 12.92
CA GLU A 179 8.61 -2.15 13.24
C GLU A 179 9.37 -2.67 12.00
N PHE A 180 8.69 -2.74 10.85
CA PHE A 180 9.33 -3.11 9.59
C PHE A 180 10.52 -2.20 9.27
N VAL A 181 10.35 -0.90 9.45
CA VAL A 181 11.39 0.10 9.16
C VAL A 181 12.56 0.05 10.15
N LYS A 182 12.28 -0.17 11.43
CA LYS A 182 13.30 -0.24 12.49
C LYS A 182 14.16 -1.50 12.42
N GLU A 183 13.57 -2.63 12.06
CA GLU A 183 14.20 -3.94 12.17
C GLU A 183 14.88 -4.39 10.86
N ASN A 184 14.72 -3.66 9.76
CA ASN A 184 15.30 -4.00 8.46
C ASN A 184 16.40 -3.01 8.05
N ASP A 185 17.46 -3.54 7.42
CA ASP A 185 18.55 -2.75 6.86
C ASP A 185 18.28 -2.43 5.38
N PHE A 186 18.04 -1.17 5.08
CA PHE A 186 17.76 -0.69 3.72
C PHE A 186 19.04 -0.27 2.96
N THR A 187 20.23 -0.53 3.48
CA THR A 187 21.48 -0.19 2.81
C THR A 187 21.53 -0.73 1.38
N GLY A 188 21.77 0.15 0.41
CA GLY A 188 21.83 -0.19 -1.03
C GLY A 188 20.47 -0.41 -1.68
N LYS A 189 19.37 -0.14 -0.98
CA LYS A 189 18.01 -0.23 -1.53
C LYS A 189 17.45 1.15 -1.82
N THR A 190 16.71 1.27 -2.92
CA THR A 190 15.86 2.44 -3.18
C THR A 190 14.51 2.23 -2.51
N VAL A 191 14.10 3.15 -1.64
CA VAL A 191 12.81 3.09 -0.93
C VAL A 191 11.87 4.15 -1.45
N ILE A 192 10.67 3.76 -1.86
CA ILE A 192 9.68 4.65 -2.46
C ILE A 192 8.40 4.59 -1.62
N PRO A 193 8.15 5.56 -0.73
CA PRO A 193 6.94 5.60 0.07
C PRO A 193 5.70 5.86 -0.77
N PHE A 194 4.57 5.24 -0.43
CA PHE A 194 3.27 5.67 -0.91
C PHE A 194 2.23 5.60 0.21
N CYS A 195 1.29 6.50 0.19
CA CYS A 195 0.25 6.47 1.20
C CYS A 195 -1.15 6.57 0.60
N THR A 196 -2.13 6.12 1.36
CA THR A 196 -3.54 6.36 1.08
C THR A 196 -4.17 7.21 2.18
N SER A 197 -5.00 8.16 1.78
CA SER A 197 -5.75 8.99 2.72
C SER A 197 -7.00 9.56 2.07
N ALA A 198 -8.00 9.90 2.87
CA ALA A 198 -9.21 10.57 2.39
C ALA A 198 -8.89 12.02 1.95
N SER A 199 -8.11 12.76 2.73
CA SER A 199 -7.83 14.17 2.49
C SER A 199 -6.42 14.64 2.86
N SER A 200 -5.73 13.95 3.78
CA SER A 200 -4.38 14.32 4.21
C SER A 200 -3.37 14.14 3.08
N SER A 201 -2.38 15.02 3.01
CA SER A 201 -1.21 14.81 2.13
C SER A 201 -0.30 13.73 2.68
N LEU A 202 0.73 13.36 1.91
CA LEU A 202 1.84 12.52 2.39
C LEU A 202 2.54 13.20 3.57
N GLY A 203 2.66 14.55 3.54
CA GLY A 203 3.39 15.30 4.56
C GLY A 203 4.82 14.83 4.68
N ASP A 204 5.33 14.86 5.90
CA ASP A 204 6.70 14.45 6.25
C ASP A 204 6.78 12.96 6.62
N SER A 205 5.69 12.18 6.40
CA SER A 205 5.62 10.78 6.85
C SER A 205 6.72 9.90 6.25
N GLY A 206 7.06 10.12 4.96
CA GLY A 206 8.15 9.40 4.30
C GLY A 206 9.53 9.79 4.84
N GLU A 207 9.75 11.07 5.15
CA GLU A 207 11.00 11.56 5.75
C GLU A 207 11.18 11.02 7.18
N ASN A 208 10.10 11.01 7.97
CA ASN A 208 10.12 10.45 9.33
C ASN A 208 10.47 8.95 9.32
N LEU A 209 9.95 8.18 8.36
CA LEU A 209 10.30 6.78 8.20
C LEU A 209 11.76 6.61 7.74
N ALA A 210 12.26 7.48 6.86
CA ALA A 210 13.66 7.46 6.43
C ALA A 210 14.62 7.75 7.60
N GLU A 211 14.28 8.71 8.46
CA GLU A 211 15.04 8.99 9.69
C GLU A 211 15.02 7.80 10.65
N MET A 212 13.86 7.14 10.79
CA MET A 212 13.69 5.95 11.62
C MET A 212 14.52 4.77 11.12
N ALA A 213 14.56 4.54 9.80
CA ALA A 213 15.36 3.50 9.16
C ALA A 213 16.87 3.75 9.28
N GLY A 214 17.29 5.01 9.16
CA GLY A 214 18.70 5.42 9.18
C GLY A 214 19.55 4.90 8.03
N THR A 215 18.98 4.11 7.11
CA THR A 215 19.64 3.50 5.93
C THR A 215 18.71 3.55 4.71
N GLY A 216 19.27 3.34 3.51
CA GLY A 216 18.53 3.31 2.24
C GLY A 216 18.53 4.66 1.50
N GLU A 217 18.19 4.61 0.21
CA GLU A 217 17.98 5.79 -0.63
C GLU A 217 16.48 6.08 -0.74
N TRP A 218 15.95 6.90 0.16
CA TRP A 218 14.53 7.24 0.20
C TRP A 218 14.19 8.29 -0.85
N GLN A 219 13.16 8.01 -1.64
CA GLN A 219 12.69 8.88 -2.72
C GLN A 219 11.46 9.67 -2.27
N GLU A 220 11.10 10.68 -3.05
CA GLU A 220 9.83 11.38 -2.89
C GLU A 220 8.68 10.37 -3.08
N GLY A 221 7.80 10.31 -2.08
CA GLY A 221 6.67 9.41 -2.09
C GLY A 221 5.46 9.97 -2.84
N LYS A 222 4.41 9.13 -2.95
CA LYS A 222 3.15 9.51 -3.60
C LYS A 222 1.96 9.25 -2.69
N ARG A 223 1.07 10.22 -2.61
CA ARG A 223 -0.24 10.05 -1.97
C ARG A 223 -1.29 9.67 -3.01
N PHE A 224 -2.08 8.65 -2.69
CA PHE A 224 -3.29 8.28 -3.43
C PHE A 224 -4.54 8.55 -2.61
N SER A 225 -5.65 8.91 -3.25
CA SER A 225 -6.94 8.97 -2.59
C SER A 225 -7.46 7.56 -2.28
N SER A 226 -8.33 7.43 -1.29
CA SER A 226 -9.10 6.20 -1.10
C SER A 226 -9.88 5.90 -2.37
N GLY A 227 -9.62 4.76 -3.01
CA GLY A 227 -10.22 4.40 -4.29
C GLY A 227 -9.61 5.12 -5.51
N ALA A 228 -8.32 5.48 -5.45
CA ALA A 228 -7.59 5.97 -6.63
C ALA A 228 -7.72 5.00 -7.82
N ALA A 229 -7.84 5.54 -9.02
CA ALA A 229 -7.93 4.72 -10.22
C ALA A 229 -6.61 3.95 -10.46
N GLU A 230 -6.71 2.68 -10.86
CA GLU A 230 -5.52 1.86 -11.18
C GLU A 230 -4.63 2.53 -12.22
N GLU A 231 -5.21 3.21 -13.21
CA GLU A 231 -4.48 3.93 -14.25
C GLU A 231 -3.60 5.05 -13.66
N GLU A 232 -4.08 5.78 -12.64
CA GLU A 232 -3.28 6.80 -11.95
C GLU A 232 -2.06 6.17 -11.29
N ILE A 233 -2.24 5.02 -10.64
CA ILE A 233 -1.17 4.30 -9.94
C ILE A 233 -0.16 3.74 -10.94
N ARG A 234 -0.62 3.09 -12.02
CA ARG A 234 0.25 2.55 -13.08
C ARG A 234 1.09 3.64 -13.74
N ASN A 235 0.46 4.77 -14.12
CA ASN A 235 1.16 5.90 -14.71
C ASN A 235 2.24 6.46 -13.77
N TRP A 236 1.98 6.47 -12.47
CA TRP A 236 3.00 6.88 -11.50
C TRP A 236 4.17 5.89 -11.47
N VAL A 237 3.91 4.59 -11.37
CA VAL A 237 4.97 3.56 -11.37
C VAL A 237 5.80 3.63 -12.66
N GLU A 238 5.18 3.77 -13.82
CA GLU A 238 5.86 3.91 -15.11
C GLU A 238 6.71 5.18 -15.21
N SER A 239 6.39 6.22 -14.43
CA SER A 239 7.18 7.46 -14.37
C SER A 239 8.43 7.36 -13.52
N LEU A 240 8.56 6.28 -12.72
CA LEU A 240 9.70 6.06 -11.84
C LEU A 240 10.85 5.38 -12.59
N ASP A 241 12.08 5.75 -12.26
CA ASP A 241 13.26 4.98 -12.70
C ASP A 241 13.54 3.87 -11.67
N LEU A 242 13.09 2.67 -12.01
CA LEU A 242 13.27 1.47 -11.18
C LEU A 242 14.54 0.68 -11.53
N SER A 243 15.44 1.23 -12.34
CA SER A 243 16.70 0.58 -12.69
C SER A 243 17.56 0.36 -11.45
N ALA A 244 18.12 -0.85 -11.30
CA ALA A 244 19.10 -1.10 -10.24
C ALA A 244 20.35 -0.26 -10.49
N LYS A 245 20.80 0.46 -9.47
CA LYS A 245 22.04 1.28 -9.52
C LYS A 245 23.30 0.45 -9.27
#